data_99c22a584ab5276c60a492c73b4a0035
#
_entry.id   99c22a584ab5276c60a492c73b4a0035
#
_cell.length_a   1.000
_cell.length_b   1.000
_cell.length_c   1.000
_cell.angle_alpha   90.00
_cell.angle_beta   90.00
_cell.angle_gamma   90.00
#
_symmetry.space_group_name_H-M   'P 1'
#
loop_
_entity.id
_entity.type
_entity.pdbx_description
1 polymer ?
#
loop_
_entity_poly.entity_id
_entity_poly.type
_entity_poly.pdbx_seq_one_letter_code
_entity_poly.pdbx_strand_id
1 'polypeptide(L)'
;MTTSDMVGLRIKTVRRQRGLSQAQLAHPELSDSYVSLIESGKRTPTPAVLELLAQKLDCSLSYLVNGVTAEQMEDIELALGYARLALENGEVSEARTRFAELLTDNNLTGLTKLRQDTEFGLALATEAGGDLREASAILTRLRSEETTPERAVELAIALCRVYRDSERLTEAVEVGEQILRSHARPTWTDHLVELGATLLSAYLFRGDMLRAKQFAAELLNAADTLGTPRSIVAANWNASVVAESIGHGEEALAFAERALAVQSENGAPRNLARMRGAYGQLLLRVRPGQAAAARDVLTRATEELTQSSASTIDVARCRLELARAEIVLGSPAEAMVHIRAADQLVPDNVVALGTEGDLLVSRVQGALGNFAEAEISARAVQERLSRLPHSRRAAGTWYAAAETMEMLGDADGAVEAYQRAMACAGL
;
A
#
# COMPACT_ATOMS: atom_id res chain seq x y z
N MET A 1 -8.05 -5.28 31.45
CA MET A 1 -8.75 -6.54 31.85
C MET A 1 -8.10 -7.64 31.05
N THR A 2 -7.71 -8.73 31.70
CA THR A 2 -7.16 -9.89 31.00
C THR A 2 -8.28 -10.69 30.33
N THR A 3 -7.96 -11.54 29.34
CA THR A 3 -8.95 -12.46 28.72
C THR A 3 -9.66 -13.32 29.77
N SER A 4 -8.95 -13.72 30.83
CA SER A 4 -9.51 -14.48 31.96
C SER A 4 -10.54 -13.68 32.74
N ASP A 5 -10.31 -12.36 32.94
CA ASP A 5 -11.27 -11.49 33.64
C ASP A 5 -12.58 -11.38 32.86
N MET A 6 -12.50 -11.33 31.52
CA MET A 6 -13.67 -11.23 30.64
C MET A 6 -14.50 -12.52 30.66
N VAL A 7 -13.85 -13.68 30.61
CA VAL A 7 -14.52 -14.98 30.70
C VAL A 7 -15.27 -15.12 32.05
N GLY A 8 -14.61 -14.79 33.14
CA GLY A 8 -15.24 -14.83 34.48
C GLY A 8 -16.45 -13.90 34.59
N LEU A 9 -16.35 -12.70 34.03
CA LEU A 9 -17.45 -11.73 34.00
C LEU A 9 -18.64 -12.24 33.17
N ARG A 10 -18.40 -12.86 32.01
CA ARG A 10 -19.46 -13.44 31.18
C ARG A 10 -20.16 -14.58 31.87
N ILE A 11 -19.42 -15.51 32.47
CA ILE A 11 -19.98 -16.59 33.29
C ILE A 11 -20.90 -16.02 34.38
N LYS A 12 -20.43 -15.02 35.13
CA LYS A 12 -21.22 -14.33 36.15
C LYS A 12 -22.47 -13.67 35.59
N THR A 13 -22.38 -13.03 34.43
CA THR A 13 -23.51 -12.35 33.79
C THR A 13 -24.58 -13.35 33.37
N VAL A 14 -24.21 -14.41 32.62
CA VAL A 14 -25.17 -15.45 32.18
C VAL A 14 -25.78 -16.16 33.35
N ARG A 15 -24.97 -16.54 34.35
CA ARG A 15 -25.48 -17.17 35.58
C ARG A 15 -26.57 -16.32 36.26
N ARG A 16 -26.33 -15.01 36.41
CA ARG A 16 -27.31 -14.07 36.99
C ARG A 16 -28.56 -13.92 36.14
N GLN A 17 -28.42 -13.84 34.82
CA GLN A 17 -29.56 -13.81 33.91
C GLN A 17 -30.42 -15.06 33.99
N ARG A 18 -29.81 -16.22 34.26
CA ARG A 18 -30.50 -17.48 34.49
C ARG A 18 -31.04 -17.65 35.94
N GLY A 19 -30.80 -16.67 36.82
CA GLY A 19 -31.23 -16.72 38.19
C GLY A 19 -30.52 -17.74 39.07
N LEU A 20 -29.37 -18.27 38.61
CA LEU A 20 -28.64 -19.33 39.37
C LEU A 20 -27.71 -18.72 40.42
N SER A 21 -27.62 -19.39 41.57
CA SER A 21 -26.58 -19.12 42.58
C SER A 21 -25.23 -19.76 42.13
N GLN A 22 -24.12 -19.32 42.74
CA GLN A 22 -22.80 -19.95 42.47
C GLN A 22 -22.82 -21.44 42.85
N ALA A 23 -23.51 -21.82 43.97
CA ALA A 23 -23.69 -23.19 44.38
C ALA A 23 -24.46 -24.02 43.34
N GLN A 24 -25.55 -23.50 42.81
CA GLN A 24 -26.34 -24.20 41.76
C GLN A 24 -25.55 -24.38 40.47
N LEU A 25 -24.69 -23.42 40.09
CA LEU A 25 -23.81 -23.60 38.95
C LEU A 25 -22.68 -24.59 39.22
N ALA A 26 -22.14 -24.61 40.42
CA ALA A 26 -21.01 -25.47 40.80
C ALA A 26 -21.38 -26.95 40.88
N HIS A 27 -22.45 -27.27 41.59
CA HIS A 27 -22.78 -28.68 41.93
C HIS A 27 -23.33 -29.49 40.76
N PRO A 28 -23.05 -30.81 40.73
CA PRO A 28 -22.20 -31.55 41.68
C PRO A 28 -20.71 -31.56 41.33
N GLU A 29 -20.27 -31.07 40.15
CA GLU A 29 -18.92 -31.32 39.59
C GLU A 29 -17.84 -30.32 40.05
N LEU A 30 -18.26 -29.16 40.54
CA LEU A 30 -17.36 -28.09 40.97
C LEU A 30 -17.67 -27.64 42.42
N SER A 31 -16.78 -26.86 43.02
CA SER A 31 -17.05 -26.19 44.29
C SER A 31 -17.50 -24.74 44.08
N ASP A 32 -18.32 -24.21 44.99
CA ASP A 32 -18.78 -22.83 45.01
C ASP A 32 -17.59 -21.85 45.00
N SER A 33 -16.56 -22.18 45.81
CA SER A 33 -15.32 -21.37 45.87
C SER A 33 -14.60 -21.32 44.54
N TYR A 34 -14.60 -22.41 43.77
CA TYR A 34 -13.94 -22.46 42.46
C TYR A 34 -14.69 -21.59 41.44
N VAL A 35 -16.01 -21.67 41.39
CA VAL A 35 -16.84 -20.81 40.56
C VAL A 35 -16.63 -19.32 40.92
N SER A 36 -16.60 -19.01 42.23
CA SER A 36 -16.35 -17.64 42.70
C SER A 36 -14.98 -17.12 42.31
N LEU A 37 -13.93 -17.95 42.31
CA LEU A 37 -12.59 -17.59 41.85
C LEU A 37 -12.53 -17.34 40.33
N ILE A 38 -13.26 -18.14 39.55
CA ILE A 38 -13.39 -17.95 38.10
C ILE A 38 -14.12 -16.62 37.81
N GLU A 39 -15.28 -16.40 38.43
CA GLU A 39 -16.08 -15.18 38.21
C GLU A 39 -15.36 -13.89 38.63
N SER A 40 -14.41 -13.98 39.55
CA SER A 40 -13.58 -12.85 39.99
C SER A 40 -12.28 -12.68 39.19
N GLY A 41 -12.05 -13.51 38.17
CA GLY A 41 -10.82 -13.49 37.37
C GLY A 41 -9.57 -14.03 38.07
N LYS A 42 -9.69 -14.48 39.34
CA LYS A 42 -8.56 -14.97 40.13
C LYS A 42 -8.09 -16.37 39.72
N ARG A 43 -8.87 -17.08 38.94
CA ARG A 43 -8.53 -18.41 38.43
C ARG A 43 -9.03 -18.58 36.99
N THR A 44 -8.15 -19.03 36.12
CA THR A 44 -8.49 -19.39 34.73
C THR A 44 -9.07 -20.82 34.72
N PRO A 45 -10.29 -21.02 34.21
CA PRO A 45 -10.88 -22.35 34.06
C PRO A 45 -10.18 -23.14 32.95
N THR A 46 -10.11 -24.46 33.11
CA THR A 46 -9.64 -25.35 32.03
C THR A 46 -10.68 -25.47 30.91
N PRO A 47 -10.32 -25.91 29.68
CA PRO A 47 -11.29 -26.12 28.61
C PRO A 47 -12.47 -27.02 29.02
N ALA A 48 -12.20 -28.13 29.71
CA ALA A 48 -13.24 -29.04 30.19
C ALA A 48 -14.21 -28.37 31.20
N VAL A 49 -13.69 -27.48 32.06
CA VAL A 49 -14.52 -26.71 33.00
C VAL A 49 -15.37 -25.68 32.25
N LEU A 50 -14.83 -25.04 31.20
CA LEU A 50 -15.58 -24.10 30.37
C LEU A 50 -16.71 -24.80 29.61
N GLU A 51 -16.48 -25.98 29.06
CA GLU A 51 -17.52 -26.81 28.41
C GLU A 51 -18.64 -27.17 29.39
N LEU A 52 -18.27 -27.64 30.59
CA LEU A 52 -19.24 -27.96 31.65
C LEU A 52 -20.07 -26.73 32.04
N LEU A 53 -19.42 -25.56 32.23
CA LEU A 53 -20.11 -24.32 32.58
C LEU A 53 -21.01 -23.84 31.46
N ALA A 54 -20.59 -23.98 30.19
CA ALA A 54 -21.39 -23.67 29.04
C ALA A 54 -22.67 -24.49 28.95
N GLN A 55 -22.55 -25.82 29.17
CA GLN A 55 -23.71 -26.72 29.24
C GLN A 55 -24.68 -26.34 30.38
N LYS A 56 -24.16 -26.10 31.59
CA LYS A 56 -25.00 -25.73 32.74
C LYS A 56 -25.67 -24.36 32.59
N LEU A 57 -25.01 -23.46 31.90
CA LEU A 57 -25.54 -22.14 31.62
C LEU A 57 -26.40 -22.11 30.35
N ASP A 58 -26.54 -23.24 29.65
CA ASP A 58 -27.25 -23.34 28.37
C ASP A 58 -26.87 -22.23 27.41
N CYS A 59 -25.54 -22.09 27.17
CA CYS A 59 -24.95 -21.16 26.22
C CYS A 59 -23.79 -21.82 25.49
N SER A 60 -23.36 -21.23 24.36
CA SER A 60 -22.23 -21.76 23.62
C SER A 60 -20.90 -21.52 24.35
N LEU A 61 -19.94 -22.45 24.19
CA LEU A 61 -18.57 -22.28 24.66
C LEU A 61 -17.94 -21.04 24.04
N SER A 62 -18.19 -20.80 22.73
CA SER A 62 -17.74 -19.63 22.00
C SER A 62 -18.19 -18.33 22.67
N TYR A 63 -19.43 -18.26 23.13
CA TYR A 63 -19.93 -17.09 23.86
C TYR A 63 -19.17 -16.85 25.16
N LEU A 64 -18.92 -17.90 25.95
CA LEU A 64 -18.18 -17.74 27.20
C LEU A 64 -16.72 -17.29 26.96
N VAL A 65 -16.07 -17.85 25.96
CA VAL A 65 -14.65 -17.55 25.63
C VAL A 65 -14.51 -16.23 24.90
N ASN A 66 -15.31 -16.02 23.89
CA ASN A 66 -15.14 -14.92 22.92
C ASN A 66 -16.15 -13.76 23.12
N GLY A 67 -17.27 -14.01 23.78
CA GLY A 67 -18.35 -13.03 24.00
C GLY A 67 -19.36 -12.96 22.83
N VAL A 68 -19.20 -13.83 21.83
CA VAL A 68 -20.07 -13.94 20.66
C VAL A 68 -20.49 -15.37 20.42
N THR A 69 -21.64 -15.58 19.81
CA THR A 69 -22.08 -16.91 19.37
C THR A 69 -21.28 -17.35 18.13
N ALA A 70 -21.39 -18.63 17.77
CA ALA A 70 -20.76 -19.12 16.54
C ALA A 70 -21.32 -18.41 15.29
N GLU A 71 -22.62 -18.18 15.23
CA GLU A 71 -23.29 -17.45 14.16
C GLU A 71 -22.78 -16.01 14.06
N GLN A 72 -22.69 -15.30 15.18
CA GLN A 72 -22.12 -13.94 15.21
C GLN A 72 -20.65 -13.91 14.76
N MET A 73 -19.87 -14.95 15.10
CA MET A 73 -18.49 -15.07 14.65
C MET A 73 -18.41 -15.21 13.12
N GLU A 74 -19.24 -16.09 12.55
CA GLU A 74 -19.32 -16.29 11.09
C GLU A 74 -19.76 -15.01 10.37
N ASP A 75 -20.73 -14.27 10.93
CA ASP A 75 -21.18 -12.99 10.39
C ASP A 75 -20.05 -11.94 10.38
N ILE A 76 -19.27 -11.85 11.45
CA ILE A 76 -18.14 -10.94 11.56
C ILE A 76 -17.03 -11.32 10.55
N GLU A 77 -16.68 -12.60 10.45
CA GLU A 77 -15.67 -13.09 9.50
C GLU A 77 -16.11 -12.85 8.05
N LEU A 78 -17.38 -13.05 7.75
CA LEU A 78 -17.96 -12.78 6.44
C LEU A 78 -17.94 -11.29 6.10
N ALA A 79 -18.36 -10.43 7.04
CA ALA A 79 -18.32 -8.98 6.86
C ALA A 79 -16.89 -8.46 6.69
N LEU A 80 -15.92 -9.01 7.44
CA LEU A 80 -14.49 -8.72 7.27
C LEU A 80 -13.99 -9.17 5.89
N GLY A 81 -14.44 -10.32 5.41
CA GLY A 81 -14.16 -10.82 4.06
C GLY A 81 -14.66 -9.86 2.97
N TYR A 82 -15.89 -9.37 3.08
CA TYR A 82 -16.43 -8.38 2.15
C TYR A 82 -15.69 -7.03 2.19
N ALA A 83 -15.28 -6.57 3.38
CA ALA A 83 -14.48 -5.35 3.50
C ALA A 83 -13.11 -5.49 2.81
N ARG A 84 -12.45 -6.64 2.96
CA ARG A 84 -11.18 -6.95 2.27
C ARG A 84 -11.37 -7.03 0.76
N LEU A 85 -12.41 -7.70 0.30
CA LEU A 85 -12.73 -7.80 -1.13
C LEU A 85 -12.99 -6.43 -1.76
N ALA A 86 -13.73 -5.55 -1.07
CA ALA A 86 -13.95 -4.17 -1.53
C ALA A 86 -12.61 -3.43 -1.68
N LEU A 87 -11.69 -3.59 -0.71
CA LEU A 87 -10.35 -2.98 -0.80
C LEU A 87 -9.53 -3.55 -1.97
N GLU A 88 -9.55 -4.86 -2.18
CA GLU A 88 -8.89 -5.52 -3.30
C GLU A 88 -9.45 -5.07 -4.66
N ASN A 89 -10.75 -4.85 -4.74
CA ASN A 89 -11.42 -4.30 -5.92
C ASN A 89 -11.14 -2.80 -6.15
N GLY A 90 -10.54 -2.11 -5.15
CA GLY A 90 -10.27 -0.67 -5.23
C GLY A 90 -11.45 0.22 -4.84
N GLU A 91 -12.50 -0.36 -4.25
CA GLU A 91 -13.64 0.35 -3.67
C GLU A 91 -13.26 0.93 -2.31
N VAL A 92 -12.26 1.85 -2.31
CA VAL A 92 -11.54 2.31 -1.11
C VAL A 92 -12.49 2.93 -0.08
N SER A 93 -13.42 3.79 -0.52
CA SER A 93 -14.39 4.44 0.38
C SER A 93 -15.33 3.43 1.03
N GLU A 94 -15.81 2.47 0.27
CA GLU A 94 -16.68 1.39 0.74
C GLU A 94 -15.93 0.49 1.74
N ALA A 95 -14.71 0.08 1.39
CA ALA A 95 -13.87 -0.73 2.28
C ALA A 95 -13.63 -0.02 3.63
N ARG A 96 -13.27 1.28 3.58
CA ARG A 96 -13.07 2.09 4.80
C ARG A 96 -14.32 2.14 5.67
N THR A 97 -15.48 2.36 5.06
CA THR A 97 -16.78 2.37 5.77
C THR A 97 -17.05 1.03 6.44
N ARG A 98 -16.94 -0.07 5.71
CA ARG A 98 -17.18 -1.43 6.23
C ARG A 98 -16.25 -1.80 7.38
N PHE A 99 -14.93 -1.50 7.27
CA PHE A 99 -14.00 -1.74 8.37
C PHE A 99 -14.34 -0.87 9.60
N ALA A 100 -14.72 0.40 9.41
CA ALA A 100 -15.10 1.29 10.49
C ALA A 100 -16.38 0.83 11.20
N GLU A 101 -17.39 0.41 10.45
CA GLU A 101 -18.63 -0.17 10.99
C GLU A 101 -18.36 -1.40 11.83
N LEU A 102 -17.54 -2.33 11.37
CA LEU A 102 -17.13 -3.52 12.14
C LEU A 102 -16.45 -3.14 13.47
N LEU A 103 -15.65 -2.08 13.50
CA LEU A 103 -14.99 -1.63 14.73
C LEU A 103 -15.93 -0.94 15.72
N THR A 104 -17.07 -0.42 15.28
CA THR A 104 -18.10 0.13 16.16
C THR A 104 -18.96 -0.96 16.82
N ASP A 105 -18.94 -2.16 16.29
CA ASP A 105 -19.65 -3.29 16.86
C ASP A 105 -18.94 -3.79 18.13
N ASN A 106 -19.68 -3.77 19.25
CA ASN A 106 -19.16 -4.22 20.54
C ASN A 106 -18.74 -5.70 20.57
N ASN A 107 -19.12 -6.47 19.56
CA ASN A 107 -18.80 -7.89 19.44
C ASN A 107 -17.27 -8.16 19.27
N LEU A 108 -16.49 -7.19 18.81
CA LEU A 108 -15.02 -7.32 18.66
C LEU A 108 -14.24 -7.18 19.97
N THR A 109 -14.84 -6.70 21.05
CA THR A 109 -14.14 -6.39 22.32
C THR A 109 -13.41 -7.60 22.93
N GLY A 110 -13.93 -8.82 22.71
CA GLY A 110 -13.31 -10.08 23.17
C GLY A 110 -12.47 -10.81 22.13
N LEU A 111 -12.42 -10.31 20.89
CA LEU A 111 -11.87 -10.97 19.72
C LEU A 111 -10.61 -10.23 19.23
N THR A 112 -9.55 -10.24 20.05
CA THR A 112 -8.33 -9.44 19.81
C THR A 112 -7.79 -9.60 18.39
N LYS A 113 -7.73 -10.83 17.87
CA LYS A 113 -7.21 -11.10 16.52
C LYS A 113 -8.09 -10.47 15.43
N LEU A 114 -9.42 -10.67 15.50
CA LEU A 114 -10.35 -10.09 14.52
C LEU A 114 -10.37 -8.56 14.59
N ARG A 115 -10.27 -7.99 15.81
CA ARG A 115 -10.12 -6.54 15.97
C ARG A 115 -8.85 -6.02 15.29
N GLN A 116 -7.70 -6.64 15.56
CA GLN A 116 -6.42 -6.27 14.94
C GLN A 116 -6.46 -6.43 13.42
N ASP A 117 -7.09 -7.49 12.90
CA ASP A 117 -7.27 -7.72 11.47
C ASP A 117 -8.18 -6.64 10.84
N THR A 118 -9.25 -6.25 11.53
CA THR A 118 -10.16 -5.18 11.07
C THR A 118 -9.47 -3.81 11.08
N GLU A 119 -8.74 -3.49 12.16
CA GLU A 119 -7.98 -2.25 12.28
C GLU A 119 -6.85 -2.17 11.25
N PHE A 120 -6.19 -3.28 10.96
CA PHE A 120 -5.18 -3.35 9.90
C PHE A 120 -5.81 -3.12 8.53
N GLY A 121 -6.96 -3.73 8.25
CA GLY A 121 -7.72 -3.48 7.03
C GLY A 121 -8.16 -2.02 6.90
N LEU A 122 -8.64 -1.40 8.00
CA LEU A 122 -8.96 0.03 8.04
C LEU A 122 -7.75 0.88 7.72
N ALA A 123 -6.58 0.57 8.29
CA ALA A 123 -5.35 1.31 8.02
C ALA A 123 -4.95 1.24 6.53
N LEU A 124 -5.06 0.06 5.90
CA LEU A 124 -4.77 -0.10 4.48
C LEU A 124 -5.79 0.65 3.59
N ALA A 125 -7.08 0.64 3.95
CA ALA A 125 -8.10 1.41 3.23
C ALA A 125 -7.88 2.92 3.40
N THR A 126 -7.45 3.37 4.57
CA THR A 126 -7.12 4.76 4.88
C THR A 126 -5.87 5.22 4.12
N GLU A 127 -4.82 4.37 4.05
CA GLU A 127 -3.63 4.57 3.21
C GLU A 127 -4.03 4.73 1.73
N ALA A 128 -4.85 3.81 1.21
CA ALA A 128 -5.32 3.84 -0.17
C ALA A 128 -6.18 5.08 -0.48
N GLY A 129 -6.89 5.61 0.51
CA GLY A 129 -7.64 6.88 0.43
C GLY A 129 -6.78 8.13 0.53
N GLY A 130 -5.47 8.00 0.78
CA GLY A 130 -4.51 9.11 0.85
C GLY A 130 -4.38 9.76 2.24
N ASP A 131 -5.11 9.32 3.27
CA ASP A 131 -4.94 9.81 4.64
C ASP A 131 -3.78 9.10 5.34
N LEU A 132 -2.56 9.44 4.91
CA LEU A 132 -1.33 8.81 5.40
C LEU A 132 -1.09 9.07 6.89
N ARG A 133 -1.60 10.20 7.42
CA ARG A 133 -1.43 10.53 8.84
C ARG A 133 -2.27 9.61 9.72
N GLU A 134 -3.54 9.42 9.39
CA GLU A 134 -4.43 8.51 10.13
C GLU A 134 -3.95 7.07 9.98
N ALA A 135 -3.59 6.63 8.77
CA ALA A 135 -3.05 5.29 8.53
C ALA A 135 -1.81 5.01 9.38
N SER A 136 -0.84 5.94 9.44
CA SER A 136 0.35 5.78 10.26
C SER A 136 0.04 5.69 11.76
N ALA A 137 -0.96 6.42 12.25
CA ALA A 137 -1.38 6.39 13.65
C ALA A 137 -1.98 5.01 14.02
N ILE A 138 -2.87 4.48 13.18
CA ILE A 138 -3.46 3.14 13.38
C ILE A 138 -2.36 2.06 13.37
N LEU A 139 -1.49 2.06 12.36
CA LEU A 139 -0.43 1.06 12.21
C LEU A 139 0.60 1.12 13.35
N THR A 140 0.97 2.31 13.81
CA THR A 140 1.91 2.48 14.92
C THR A 140 1.31 1.97 16.22
N ARG A 141 0.02 2.20 16.46
CA ARG A 141 -0.69 1.66 17.62
C ARG A 141 -0.74 0.13 17.57
N LEU A 142 -1.12 -0.46 16.43
CA LEU A 142 -1.15 -1.92 16.25
C LEU A 142 0.23 -2.55 16.47
N ARG A 143 1.31 -1.88 16.02
CA ARG A 143 2.68 -2.36 16.23
C ARG A 143 3.10 -2.39 17.70
N SER A 144 2.50 -1.56 18.56
CA SER A 144 2.75 -1.55 20.01
C SER A 144 2.02 -2.67 20.78
N GLU A 145 1.10 -3.35 20.13
CA GLU A 145 0.38 -4.49 20.69
C GLU A 145 1.15 -5.80 20.50
N GLU A 146 0.80 -6.84 21.28
CA GLU A 146 1.33 -8.19 21.07
C GLU A 146 0.77 -8.77 19.76
N THR A 147 1.67 -9.13 18.85
CA THR A 147 1.33 -9.66 17.52
C THR A 147 2.22 -10.86 17.16
N THR A 148 1.79 -11.66 16.18
CA THR A 148 2.63 -12.73 15.63
C THR A 148 3.81 -12.14 14.84
N PRO A 149 4.93 -12.88 14.68
CA PRO A 149 6.06 -12.44 13.86
C PRO A 149 5.65 -12.07 12.42
N GLU A 150 4.74 -12.84 11.81
CA GLU A 150 4.23 -12.58 10.46
C GLU A 150 3.47 -11.25 10.41
N ARG A 151 2.59 -11.00 11.38
CA ARG A 151 1.87 -9.72 11.49
C ARG A 151 2.81 -8.54 11.72
N ALA A 152 3.87 -8.73 12.49
CA ALA A 152 4.88 -7.69 12.69
C ALA A 152 5.56 -7.27 11.37
N VAL A 153 5.83 -8.24 10.47
CA VAL A 153 6.37 -7.96 9.13
C VAL A 153 5.35 -7.24 8.26
N GLU A 154 4.08 -7.67 8.24
CA GLU A 154 3.01 -7.01 7.49
C GLU A 154 2.81 -5.55 7.93
N LEU A 155 2.81 -5.30 9.25
CA LEU A 155 2.74 -3.95 9.81
C LEU A 155 3.95 -3.11 9.40
N ALA A 156 5.15 -3.70 9.39
CA ALA A 156 6.36 -3.00 8.96
C ALA A 156 6.31 -2.64 7.48
N ILE A 157 5.83 -3.53 6.60
CA ILE A 157 5.63 -3.25 5.16
C ILE A 157 4.69 -2.05 4.98
N ALA A 158 3.53 -2.06 5.65
CA ALA A 158 2.55 -0.99 5.56
C ALA A 158 3.11 0.34 6.10
N LEU A 159 3.78 0.32 7.27
CA LEU A 159 4.42 1.51 7.84
C LEU A 159 5.54 2.07 6.95
N CYS A 160 6.38 1.21 6.36
CA CYS A 160 7.42 1.65 5.42
C CYS A 160 6.81 2.37 4.22
N ARG A 161 5.69 1.87 3.65
CA ARG A 161 4.99 2.54 2.55
C ARG A 161 4.43 3.88 2.98
N VAL A 162 3.67 3.91 4.08
CA VAL A 162 3.03 5.13 4.59
C VAL A 162 4.07 6.20 4.94
N TYR A 163 5.17 5.83 5.59
CA TYR A 163 6.25 6.77 5.92
C TYR A 163 6.98 7.26 4.67
N ARG A 164 7.26 6.37 3.70
CA ARG A 164 7.84 6.75 2.41
C ARG A 164 6.96 7.77 1.68
N ASP A 165 5.65 7.51 1.62
CA ASP A 165 4.71 8.35 0.88
C ASP A 165 4.38 9.66 1.62
N SER A 166 4.65 9.72 2.93
CA SER A 166 4.60 10.92 3.77
C SER A 166 5.95 11.67 3.83
N GLU A 167 6.95 11.32 3.03
CA GLU A 167 8.32 11.89 3.03
C GLU A 167 9.08 11.67 4.36
N ARG A 168 8.60 10.77 5.22
CA ARG A 168 9.24 10.39 6.49
C ARG A 168 10.22 9.23 6.25
N LEU A 169 11.23 9.50 5.43
CA LEU A 169 12.11 8.46 4.88
C LEU A 169 13.01 7.80 5.92
N THR A 170 13.42 8.54 6.95
CA THR A 170 14.23 8.00 8.04
C THR A 170 13.44 6.96 8.84
N GLU A 171 12.22 7.29 9.21
CA GLU A 171 11.34 6.37 9.94
C GLU A 171 10.96 5.15 9.10
N ALA A 172 10.75 5.33 7.79
CA ALA A 172 10.52 4.19 6.88
C ALA A 172 11.69 3.21 6.93
N VAL A 173 12.91 3.71 6.84
CA VAL A 173 14.12 2.87 6.90
C VAL A 173 14.30 2.23 8.27
N GLU A 174 14.14 2.98 9.36
CA GLU A 174 14.27 2.46 10.73
C GLU A 174 13.32 1.30 11.01
N VAL A 175 12.04 1.43 10.59
CA VAL A 175 11.04 0.37 10.77
C VAL A 175 11.43 -0.89 10.01
N GLY A 176 11.80 -0.78 8.74
CA GLY A 176 12.18 -1.94 7.93
C GLY A 176 13.45 -2.62 8.42
N GLU A 177 14.49 -1.84 8.70
CA GLU A 177 15.76 -2.39 9.20
C GLU A 177 15.64 -3.03 10.58
N GLN A 178 14.78 -2.51 11.47
CA GLN A 178 14.55 -3.10 12.77
C GLN A 178 14.05 -4.55 12.65
N ILE A 179 13.12 -4.82 11.76
CA ILE A 179 12.61 -6.19 11.51
C ILE A 179 13.72 -7.07 10.92
N LEU A 180 14.44 -6.57 9.92
CA LEU A 180 15.50 -7.36 9.26
C LEU A 180 16.67 -7.68 10.21
N ARG A 181 17.04 -6.76 11.12
CA ARG A 181 18.12 -6.96 12.10
C ARG A 181 17.72 -7.84 13.28
N SER A 182 16.43 -7.98 13.60
CA SER A 182 15.97 -8.82 14.71
C SER A 182 16.29 -10.31 14.50
N HIS A 183 16.68 -10.68 13.28
CA HIS A 183 17.11 -12.02 12.90
C HIS A 183 18.62 -12.00 12.62
N ALA A 184 19.43 -12.60 13.47
CA ALA A 184 20.89 -12.64 13.34
C ALA A 184 21.40 -13.22 11.99
N ARG A 185 20.60 -14.04 11.31
CA ARG A 185 20.61 -14.41 9.91
C ARG A 185 19.16 -14.67 9.50
N PRO A 186 18.49 -13.73 8.83
CA PRO A 186 17.11 -13.95 8.45
C PRO A 186 17.07 -15.14 7.50
N THR A 187 16.33 -16.19 7.88
CA THR A 187 15.84 -17.14 6.88
C THR A 187 14.83 -16.35 6.07
N TRP A 188 15.19 -16.02 4.84
CA TRP A 188 14.32 -15.25 3.98
C TRP A 188 12.97 -15.94 3.79
N THR A 189 11.90 -15.16 3.85
CA THR A 189 10.52 -15.56 3.55
C THR A 189 9.97 -14.58 2.52
N ASP A 190 8.87 -14.92 1.86
CA ASP A 190 8.21 -14.02 0.91
C ASP A 190 7.91 -12.65 1.53
N HIS A 191 7.40 -12.62 2.76
CA HIS A 191 7.10 -11.37 3.46
C HIS A 191 8.35 -10.54 3.76
N LEU A 192 9.49 -11.18 4.11
CA LEU A 192 10.74 -10.45 4.34
C LEU A 192 11.34 -9.91 3.03
N VAL A 193 11.17 -10.63 1.91
CA VAL A 193 11.55 -10.11 0.58
C VAL A 193 10.67 -8.92 0.19
N GLU A 194 9.36 -8.95 0.45
CA GLU A 194 8.47 -7.83 0.21
C GLU A 194 8.81 -6.61 1.09
N LEU A 195 9.12 -6.84 2.37
CA LEU A 195 9.59 -5.78 3.25
C LEU A 195 10.87 -5.15 2.69
N GLY A 196 11.84 -5.97 2.30
CA GLY A 196 13.07 -5.51 1.69
C GLY A 196 12.85 -4.75 0.39
N ALA A 197 11.95 -5.22 -0.45
CA ALA A 197 11.54 -4.55 -1.69
C ALA A 197 10.93 -3.17 -1.43
N THR A 198 10.08 -3.06 -0.40
CA THR A 198 9.50 -1.77 0.03
C THR A 198 10.58 -0.83 0.56
N LEU A 199 11.54 -1.38 1.32
CA LEU A 199 12.66 -0.62 1.89
C LEU A 199 13.61 -0.07 0.81
N LEU A 200 13.81 -0.79 -0.31
CA LEU A 200 14.59 -0.29 -1.44
C LEU A 200 14.09 1.07 -1.93
N SER A 201 12.77 1.23 -2.07
CA SER A 201 12.18 2.52 -2.47
C SER A 201 12.47 3.63 -1.44
N ALA A 202 12.45 3.31 -0.14
CA ALA A 202 12.80 4.28 0.91
C ALA A 202 14.26 4.70 0.84
N TYR A 203 15.20 3.78 0.58
CA TYR A 203 16.61 4.10 0.36
C TYR A 203 16.81 5.02 -0.86
N LEU A 204 16.13 4.73 -1.98
CA LEU A 204 16.21 5.54 -3.19
C LEU A 204 15.73 6.97 -2.94
N PHE A 205 14.56 7.14 -2.34
CA PHE A 205 14.02 8.47 -2.05
C PHE A 205 14.84 9.24 -1.02
N ARG A 206 15.48 8.54 -0.06
CA ARG A 206 16.41 9.16 0.88
C ARG A 206 17.76 9.50 0.24
N GLY A 207 18.11 8.88 -0.89
CA GLY A 207 19.35 9.08 -1.61
C GLY A 207 20.47 8.12 -1.24
N ASP A 208 20.18 7.05 -0.55
CA ASP A 208 21.14 6.01 -0.15
C ASP A 208 21.42 5.04 -1.30
N MET A 209 21.85 5.56 -2.46
CA MET A 209 22.00 4.82 -3.71
C MET A 209 22.90 3.58 -3.59
N LEU A 210 24.02 3.72 -2.88
CA LEU A 210 24.95 2.59 -2.67
C LEU A 210 24.28 1.47 -1.87
N ARG A 211 23.57 1.83 -0.79
CA ARG A 211 22.84 0.87 0.04
C ARG A 211 21.72 0.20 -0.75
N ALA A 212 20.96 0.99 -1.52
CA ALA A 212 19.91 0.44 -2.38
C ALA A 212 20.46 -0.58 -3.38
N LYS A 213 21.58 -0.28 -4.06
CA LYS A 213 22.24 -1.20 -5.00
C LYS A 213 22.69 -2.50 -4.34
N GLN A 214 23.38 -2.42 -3.20
CA GLN A 214 23.85 -3.59 -2.47
C GLN A 214 22.68 -4.45 -1.98
N PHE A 215 21.66 -3.83 -1.42
CA PHE A 215 20.52 -4.53 -0.88
C PHE A 215 19.63 -5.14 -1.96
N ALA A 216 19.52 -4.52 -3.16
CA ALA A 216 18.85 -5.13 -4.30
C ALA A 216 19.49 -6.45 -4.71
N ALA A 217 20.84 -6.54 -4.73
CA ALA A 217 21.53 -7.77 -5.01
C ALA A 217 21.28 -8.87 -3.93
N GLU A 218 21.20 -8.49 -2.65
CA GLU A 218 20.85 -9.41 -1.57
C GLU A 218 19.44 -9.98 -1.76
N LEU A 219 18.46 -9.11 -2.13
CA LEU A 219 17.07 -9.53 -2.36
C LEU A 219 16.89 -10.40 -3.58
N LEU A 220 17.61 -10.13 -4.67
CA LEU A 220 17.59 -10.97 -5.86
C LEU A 220 18.08 -12.39 -5.53
N ASN A 221 19.20 -12.52 -4.79
CA ASN A 221 19.70 -13.81 -4.35
C ASN A 221 18.72 -14.52 -3.41
N ALA A 222 18.07 -13.81 -2.51
CA ALA A 222 17.05 -14.36 -1.62
C ALA A 222 15.85 -14.88 -2.42
N ALA A 223 15.35 -14.11 -3.38
CA ALA A 223 14.24 -14.49 -4.25
C ALA A 223 14.56 -15.70 -5.11
N ASP A 224 15.77 -15.77 -5.68
CA ASP A 224 16.23 -16.94 -6.46
C ASP A 224 16.33 -18.20 -5.58
N THR A 225 16.76 -18.05 -4.33
CA THR A 225 16.85 -19.18 -3.38
C THR A 225 15.46 -19.68 -2.96
N LEU A 226 14.50 -18.77 -2.74
CA LEU A 226 13.11 -19.11 -2.40
C LEU A 226 12.37 -19.73 -3.59
N GLY A 227 12.63 -19.22 -4.80
CA GLY A 227 12.02 -19.68 -6.05
C GLY A 227 10.51 -19.43 -6.15
N THR A 228 9.93 -18.65 -5.23
CA THR A 228 8.50 -18.37 -5.23
C THR A 228 8.15 -17.23 -6.19
N PRO A 229 7.01 -17.29 -6.90
CA PRO A 229 6.56 -16.20 -7.77
C PRO A 229 6.51 -14.85 -7.07
N ARG A 230 6.03 -14.83 -5.83
CA ARG A 230 5.88 -13.63 -5.02
C ARG A 230 7.22 -12.93 -4.75
N SER A 231 8.22 -13.70 -4.28
CA SER A 231 9.57 -13.16 -4.04
C SER A 231 10.26 -12.71 -5.32
N ILE A 232 10.16 -13.51 -6.40
CA ILE A 232 10.77 -13.18 -7.70
C ILE A 232 10.20 -11.87 -8.23
N VAL A 233 8.89 -11.69 -8.21
CA VAL A 233 8.24 -10.45 -8.67
C VAL A 233 8.67 -9.27 -7.82
N ALA A 234 8.60 -9.38 -6.48
CA ALA A 234 8.93 -8.28 -5.57
C ALA A 234 10.39 -7.83 -5.72
N ALA A 235 11.35 -8.77 -5.72
CA ALA A 235 12.76 -8.47 -5.83
C ALA A 235 13.13 -7.89 -7.21
N ASN A 236 12.71 -8.53 -8.30
CA ASN A 236 13.08 -8.09 -9.64
C ASN A 236 12.43 -6.75 -10.00
N TRP A 237 11.16 -6.53 -9.63
CA TRP A 237 10.50 -5.25 -9.88
C TRP A 237 11.23 -4.08 -9.19
N ASN A 238 11.55 -4.23 -7.91
CA ASN A 238 12.24 -3.18 -7.17
C ASN A 238 13.72 -3.04 -7.56
N ALA A 239 14.39 -4.13 -7.95
CA ALA A 239 15.73 -4.06 -8.54
C ALA A 239 15.73 -3.27 -9.87
N SER A 240 14.66 -3.39 -10.69
CA SER A 240 14.53 -2.59 -11.91
C SER A 240 14.47 -1.09 -11.63
N VAL A 241 13.73 -0.69 -10.59
CA VAL A 241 13.65 0.73 -10.16
C VAL A 241 15.00 1.23 -9.67
N VAL A 242 15.75 0.41 -8.93
CA VAL A 242 17.13 0.76 -8.50
C VAL A 242 18.05 0.89 -9.69
N ALA A 243 18.05 -0.07 -10.61
CA ALA A 243 18.90 -0.06 -11.80
C ALA A 243 18.62 1.17 -12.68
N GLU A 244 17.35 1.52 -12.91
CA GLU A 244 16.96 2.74 -13.61
C GLU A 244 17.50 3.99 -12.91
N SER A 245 17.31 4.09 -11.59
CA SER A 245 17.72 5.26 -10.80
C SER A 245 19.22 5.52 -10.79
N ILE A 246 20.03 4.49 -11.07
CA ILE A 246 21.51 4.61 -11.20
C ILE A 246 21.99 4.66 -12.66
N GLY A 247 21.06 4.78 -13.63
CA GLY A 247 21.38 4.92 -15.06
C GLY A 247 21.62 3.61 -15.80
N HIS A 248 21.32 2.46 -15.21
CA HIS A 248 21.47 1.13 -15.82
C HIS A 248 20.14 0.69 -16.49
N GLY A 249 19.68 1.46 -17.49
CA GLY A 249 18.36 1.27 -18.10
C GLY A 249 18.13 -0.12 -18.70
N GLU A 250 19.13 -0.69 -19.41
CA GLU A 250 18.99 -2.02 -19.99
C GLU A 250 18.86 -3.11 -18.94
N GLU A 251 19.61 -3.02 -17.84
CA GLU A 251 19.48 -3.92 -16.70
C GLU A 251 18.11 -3.77 -16.01
N ALA A 252 17.62 -2.52 -15.91
CA ALA A 252 16.28 -2.23 -15.40
C ALA A 252 15.18 -2.90 -16.23
N LEU A 253 15.27 -2.81 -17.57
CA LEU A 253 14.34 -3.50 -18.47
C LEU A 253 14.38 -5.03 -18.26
N ALA A 254 15.56 -5.63 -18.18
CA ALA A 254 15.69 -7.07 -18.00
C ALA A 254 15.04 -7.55 -16.69
N PHE A 255 15.24 -6.82 -15.58
CA PHE A 255 14.58 -7.14 -14.31
C PHE A 255 13.05 -6.95 -14.39
N ALA A 256 12.57 -5.87 -15.02
CA ALA A 256 11.14 -5.63 -15.19
C ALA A 256 10.47 -6.70 -16.05
N GLU A 257 11.12 -7.14 -17.14
CA GLU A 257 10.65 -8.22 -18.02
C GLU A 257 10.53 -9.54 -17.25
N ARG A 258 11.53 -9.88 -16.43
CA ARG A 258 11.48 -11.08 -15.59
C ARG A 258 10.31 -11.02 -14.58
N ALA A 259 10.12 -9.90 -13.91
CA ALA A 259 9.01 -9.72 -12.98
C ALA A 259 7.65 -9.84 -13.68
N LEU A 260 7.50 -9.21 -14.87
CA LEU A 260 6.29 -9.29 -15.68
C LEU A 260 5.99 -10.72 -16.15
N ALA A 261 6.99 -11.48 -16.60
CA ALA A 261 6.81 -12.85 -17.04
C ALA A 261 6.20 -13.70 -15.91
N VAL A 262 6.78 -13.64 -14.72
CA VAL A 262 6.30 -14.40 -13.55
C VAL A 262 4.91 -13.92 -13.10
N GLN A 263 4.67 -12.59 -13.10
CA GLN A 263 3.36 -12.02 -12.74
C GLN A 263 2.26 -12.42 -13.72
N SER A 264 2.60 -12.58 -15.00
CA SER A 264 1.62 -12.97 -16.03
C SER A 264 1.07 -14.38 -15.86
N GLU A 265 1.84 -15.26 -15.25
CA GLU A 265 1.45 -16.66 -15.01
C GLU A 265 0.69 -16.85 -13.70
N ASN A 266 1.00 -16.04 -12.67
CA ASN A 266 0.60 -16.31 -11.30
C ASN A 266 -0.11 -15.15 -10.61
N GLY A 267 -0.18 -13.98 -11.24
CA GLY A 267 -0.61 -12.75 -10.60
C GLY A 267 -2.07 -12.36 -10.83
N ALA A 268 -2.59 -11.51 -9.94
CA ALA A 268 -3.88 -10.89 -10.14
C ALA A 268 -3.86 -9.97 -11.37
N PRO A 269 -4.92 -9.99 -12.23
CA PRO A 269 -4.96 -9.23 -13.48
C PRO A 269 -4.69 -7.73 -13.31
N ARG A 270 -5.24 -7.13 -12.25
CA ARG A 270 -5.07 -5.71 -11.94
C ARG A 270 -3.59 -5.35 -11.66
N ASN A 271 -2.90 -6.16 -10.87
CA ASN A 271 -1.48 -5.94 -10.57
C ASN A 271 -0.61 -6.13 -11.81
N LEU A 272 -0.94 -7.12 -12.65
CA LEU A 272 -0.27 -7.32 -13.94
C LEU A 272 -0.44 -6.10 -14.85
N ALA A 273 -1.65 -5.55 -14.95
CA ALA A 273 -1.92 -4.37 -15.76
C ALA A 273 -1.14 -3.14 -15.27
N ARG A 274 -1.05 -2.92 -13.94
CA ARG A 274 -0.22 -1.87 -13.35
C ARG A 274 1.26 -2.03 -13.68
N MET A 275 1.79 -3.25 -13.54
CA MET A 275 3.19 -3.53 -13.87
C MET A 275 3.47 -3.36 -15.36
N ARG A 276 2.51 -3.75 -16.22
CA ARG A 276 2.61 -3.55 -17.67
C ARG A 276 2.65 -2.06 -18.02
N GLY A 277 1.82 -1.22 -17.38
CA GLY A 277 1.85 0.24 -17.54
C GLY A 277 3.20 0.82 -17.14
N ALA A 278 3.72 0.44 -15.98
CA ALA A 278 5.03 0.92 -15.52
C ALA A 278 6.21 0.38 -16.37
N TYR A 279 6.10 -0.84 -16.92
CA TYR A 279 7.07 -1.35 -17.89
C TYR A 279 7.05 -0.54 -19.19
N GLY A 280 5.86 -0.20 -19.71
CA GLY A 280 5.73 0.67 -20.89
C GLY A 280 6.37 2.04 -20.70
N GLN A 281 6.20 2.63 -19.52
CA GLN A 281 6.88 3.86 -19.12
C GLN A 281 8.41 3.71 -19.10
N LEU A 282 8.93 2.64 -18.49
CA LEU A 282 10.36 2.34 -18.44
C LEU A 282 10.93 2.14 -19.86
N LEU A 283 10.23 1.38 -20.69
CA LEU A 283 10.62 1.12 -22.08
C LEU A 283 10.75 2.43 -22.89
N LEU A 284 9.76 3.33 -22.73
CA LEU A 284 9.78 4.62 -23.42
C LEU A 284 10.99 5.48 -23.00
N ARG A 285 11.36 5.45 -21.71
CA ARG A 285 12.52 6.21 -21.20
C ARG A 285 13.85 5.61 -21.60
N VAL A 286 13.99 4.30 -21.56
CA VAL A 286 15.26 3.62 -21.86
C VAL A 286 15.51 3.47 -23.36
N ARG A 287 14.44 3.18 -24.11
CA ARG A 287 14.51 2.95 -25.56
C ARG A 287 13.50 3.81 -26.31
N PRO A 288 13.68 5.16 -26.36
CA PRO A 288 12.73 6.05 -27.03
C PRO A 288 12.52 5.71 -28.51
N GLY A 289 13.52 5.09 -29.18
CA GLY A 289 13.36 4.57 -30.53
C GLY A 289 12.34 3.42 -30.66
N GLN A 290 11.89 2.84 -29.55
CA GLN A 290 10.84 1.81 -29.50
C GLN A 290 9.50 2.38 -28.97
N ALA A 291 9.25 3.68 -29.17
CA ALA A 291 8.04 4.34 -28.67
C ALA A 291 6.74 3.68 -29.18
N ALA A 292 6.73 3.11 -30.40
CA ALA A 292 5.58 2.37 -30.91
C ALA A 292 5.29 1.11 -30.08
N ALA A 293 6.32 0.34 -29.71
CA ALA A 293 6.17 -0.83 -28.83
C ALA A 293 5.73 -0.41 -27.42
N ALA A 294 6.29 0.66 -26.86
CA ALA A 294 5.84 1.22 -25.57
C ALA A 294 4.38 1.64 -25.60
N ARG A 295 3.93 2.31 -26.67
CA ARG A 295 2.53 2.69 -26.87
C ARG A 295 1.61 1.46 -26.87
N ASP A 296 1.97 0.38 -27.60
CA ASP A 296 1.16 -0.82 -27.66
C ASP A 296 1.04 -1.49 -26.28
N VAL A 297 2.11 -1.54 -25.50
CA VAL A 297 2.13 -2.04 -24.13
C VAL A 297 1.25 -1.17 -23.22
N LEU A 298 1.35 0.15 -23.32
CA LEU A 298 0.56 1.09 -22.51
C LEU A 298 -0.92 1.09 -22.88
N THR A 299 -1.26 0.91 -24.15
CA THR A 299 -2.65 0.74 -24.62
C THR A 299 -3.28 -0.47 -23.99
N ARG A 300 -2.59 -1.63 -24.05
CA ARG A 300 -3.07 -2.86 -23.42
C ARG A 300 -3.21 -2.70 -21.91
N ALA A 301 -2.25 -2.08 -21.25
CA ALA A 301 -2.32 -1.81 -19.81
C ALA A 301 -3.55 -0.94 -19.46
N THR A 302 -3.82 0.10 -20.24
CA THR A 302 -4.97 1.00 -20.06
C THR A 302 -6.30 0.26 -20.20
N GLU A 303 -6.43 -0.60 -21.21
CA GLU A 303 -7.59 -1.43 -21.42
C GLU A 303 -7.84 -2.41 -20.26
N GLU A 304 -6.81 -3.13 -19.84
CA GLU A 304 -6.87 -4.08 -18.73
C GLU A 304 -7.19 -3.39 -17.40
N LEU A 305 -6.61 -2.22 -17.12
CA LEU A 305 -6.94 -1.43 -15.95
C LEU A 305 -8.39 -0.96 -15.95
N THR A 306 -8.89 -0.53 -17.09
CA THR A 306 -10.29 -0.11 -17.24
C THR A 306 -11.25 -1.26 -17.02
N GLN A 307 -10.96 -2.45 -17.57
CA GLN A 307 -11.79 -3.65 -17.41
C GLN A 307 -11.77 -4.23 -15.99
N SER A 308 -10.66 -4.06 -15.26
CA SER A 308 -10.48 -4.59 -13.91
C SER A 308 -11.00 -3.67 -12.81
N SER A 309 -11.77 -2.64 -13.11
CA SER A 309 -12.25 -1.62 -12.17
C SER A 309 -11.10 -1.03 -11.33
N ALA A 310 -9.94 -0.83 -11.96
CA ALA A 310 -8.78 -0.25 -11.30
C ALA A 310 -9.03 1.21 -10.91
N SER A 311 -8.16 1.74 -10.04
CA SER A 311 -8.18 3.15 -9.67
C SER A 311 -8.11 4.05 -10.91
N THR A 312 -8.96 5.08 -10.97
CA THR A 312 -8.93 6.09 -12.03
C THR A 312 -7.56 6.75 -12.17
N ILE A 313 -6.80 6.85 -11.05
CA ILE A 313 -5.42 7.35 -11.04
C ILE A 313 -4.48 6.45 -11.84
N ASP A 314 -4.62 5.11 -11.74
CA ASP A 314 -3.77 4.18 -12.50
C ASP A 314 -4.04 4.31 -14.01
N VAL A 315 -5.31 4.43 -14.39
CA VAL A 315 -5.72 4.66 -15.79
C VAL A 315 -5.21 6.01 -16.29
N ALA A 316 -5.37 7.08 -15.49
CA ALA A 316 -4.89 8.42 -15.85
C ALA A 316 -3.38 8.43 -16.07
N ARG A 317 -2.61 7.77 -15.19
CA ARG A 317 -1.15 7.64 -15.35
C ARG A 317 -0.77 6.95 -16.66
N CYS A 318 -1.38 5.82 -16.99
CA CYS A 318 -1.13 5.13 -18.26
C CYS A 318 -1.48 6.01 -19.47
N ARG A 319 -2.55 6.81 -19.39
CA ARG A 319 -2.91 7.75 -20.46
C ARG A 319 -1.89 8.88 -20.62
N LEU A 320 -1.32 9.41 -19.54
CA LEU A 320 -0.24 10.42 -19.64
C LEU A 320 1.03 9.80 -20.25
N GLU A 321 1.34 8.54 -19.95
CA GLU A 321 2.46 7.85 -20.59
C GLU A 321 2.18 7.57 -22.08
N LEU A 322 0.93 7.26 -22.46
CA LEU A 322 0.52 7.19 -23.87
C LEU A 322 0.72 8.53 -24.57
N ALA A 323 0.34 9.63 -23.92
CA ALA A 323 0.59 10.96 -24.47
C ALA A 323 2.08 11.22 -24.70
N ARG A 324 2.96 10.81 -23.78
CA ARG A 324 4.42 10.90 -23.97
C ARG A 324 4.89 10.08 -25.16
N ALA A 325 4.39 8.85 -25.31
CA ALA A 325 4.71 8.00 -26.44
C ALA A 325 4.27 8.66 -27.78
N GLU A 326 3.06 9.23 -27.83
CA GLU A 326 2.57 9.92 -29.03
C GLU A 326 3.37 11.20 -29.35
N ILE A 327 3.85 11.94 -28.34
CA ILE A 327 4.77 13.07 -28.56
C ILE A 327 6.07 12.58 -29.22
N VAL A 328 6.67 11.50 -28.72
CA VAL A 328 7.89 10.91 -29.28
C VAL A 328 7.66 10.40 -30.72
N LEU A 329 6.47 9.86 -30.99
CA LEU A 329 6.07 9.40 -32.33
C LEU A 329 5.71 10.53 -33.30
N GLY A 330 5.71 11.80 -32.85
CA GLY A 330 5.35 12.96 -33.69
C GLY A 330 3.85 13.10 -33.93
N SER A 331 3.02 12.62 -33.05
CA SER A 331 1.53 12.63 -33.11
C SER A 331 0.94 13.55 -32.03
N PRO A 332 1.19 14.87 -32.02
CA PRO A 332 0.75 15.75 -30.91
C PRO A 332 -0.78 15.83 -30.75
N ALA A 333 -1.54 15.64 -31.83
CA ALA A 333 -3.01 15.61 -31.76
C ALA A 333 -3.52 14.44 -30.98
N GLU A 334 -2.96 13.23 -31.18
CA GLU A 334 -3.30 12.03 -30.42
C GLU A 334 -2.83 12.15 -28.96
N ALA A 335 -1.66 12.73 -28.73
CA ALA A 335 -1.20 13.03 -27.37
C ALA A 335 -2.22 13.87 -26.60
N MET A 336 -2.79 14.90 -27.23
CA MET A 336 -3.81 15.75 -26.61
C MET A 336 -5.10 14.98 -26.26
N VAL A 337 -5.48 13.98 -27.06
CA VAL A 337 -6.63 13.11 -26.74
C VAL A 337 -6.37 12.34 -25.43
N HIS A 338 -5.18 11.77 -25.28
CA HIS A 338 -4.82 11.06 -24.07
C HIS A 338 -4.72 11.96 -22.84
N ILE A 339 -4.16 13.18 -22.98
CA ILE A 339 -4.08 14.15 -21.88
C ILE A 339 -5.47 14.53 -21.37
N ARG A 340 -6.38 14.90 -22.28
CA ARG A 340 -7.76 15.26 -21.90
C ARG A 340 -8.51 14.10 -21.24
N ALA A 341 -8.29 12.88 -21.70
CA ALA A 341 -8.89 11.71 -21.10
C ALA A 341 -8.29 11.41 -19.72
N ALA A 342 -7.02 11.70 -19.47
CA ALA A 342 -6.41 11.60 -18.16
C ALA A 342 -6.95 12.66 -17.19
N ASP A 343 -7.05 13.91 -17.65
CA ASP A 343 -7.54 15.04 -16.83
C ASP A 343 -8.93 14.79 -16.25
N GLN A 344 -9.83 14.17 -17.01
CA GLN A 344 -11.17 13.77 -16.57
C GLN A 344 -11.17 12.72 -15.43
N LEU A 345 -10.06 12.02 -15.25
CA LEU A 345 -9.91 10.92 -14.29
C LEU A 345 -9.13 11.33 -13.03
N VAL A 346 -8.38 12.42 -13.09
CA VAL A 346 -7.51 12.88 -11.97
C VAL A 346 -8.35 13.74 -11.01
N PRO A 347 -8.48 13.33 -9.73
CA PRO A 347 -9.12 14.17 -8.73
C PRO A 347 -8.30 15.44 -8.43
N ASP A 348 -8.96 16.54 -8.08
CA ASP A 348 -8.34 17.84 -7.82
C ASP A 348 -7.24 17.81 -6.73
N ASN A 349 -7.36 16.88 -5.78
CA ASN A 349 -6.38 16.70 -4.70
C ASN A 349 -5.11 15.94 -5.12
N VAL A 350 -5.06 15.36 -6.32
CA VAL A 350 -3.89 14.64 -6.85
C VAL A 350 -3.01 15.59 -7.66
N VAL A 351 -2.47 16.60 -7.00
CA VAL A 351 -1.75 17.73 -7.61
C VAL A 351 -0.58 17.31 -8.50
N ALA A 352 0.20 16.31 -8.08
CA ALA A 352 1.40 15.88 -8.84
C ALA A 352 1.04 15.37 -10.25
N LEU A 353 0.02 14.51 -10.36
CA LEU A 353 -0.39 13.93 -11.63
C LEU A 353 -1.03 14.98 -12.57
N GLY A 354 -1.85 15.88 -12.00
CA GLY A 354 -2.39 17.01 -12.74
C GLY A 354 -1.30 17.94 -13.28
N THR A 355 -0.25 18.19 -12.49
CA THR A 355 0.90 19.00 -12.92
C THR A 355 1.68 18.33 -14.05
N GLU A 356 1.83 17.00 -14.04
CA GLU A 356 2.42 16.27 -15.17
C GLU A 356 1.57 16.38 -16.43
N GLY A 357 0.23 16.34 -16.32
CA GLY A 357 -0.70 16.56 -17.43
C GLY A 357 -0.52 17.95 -18.06
N ASP A 358 -0.51 19.00 -17.23
CA ASP A 358 -0.32 20.39 -17.69
C ASP A 358 1.03 20.58 -18.39
N LEU A 359 2.09 19.91 -17.91
CA LEU A 359 3.39 19.96 -18.54
C LEU A 359 3.37 19.31 -19.94
N LEU A 360 2.64 18.20 -20.08
CA LEU A 360 2.44 17.57 -21.39
C LEU A 360 1.59 18.43 -22.33
N VAL A 361 0.59 19.16 -21.82
CA VAL A 361 -0.16 20.16 -22.61
C VAL A 361 0.82 21.19 -23.17
N SER A 362 1.71 21.73 -22.34
CA SER A 362 2.72 22.70 -22.80
C SER A 362 3.59 22.14 -23.92
N ARG A 363 4.11 20.91 -23.76
CA ARG A 363 4.92 20.24 -24.80
C ARG A 363 4.16 20.03 -26.12
N VAL A 364 2.89 19.60 -26.01
CA VAL A 364 2.03 19.41 -27.20
C VAL A 364 1.74 20.72 -27.90
N GLN A 365 1.43 21.79 -27.16
CA GLN A 365 1.20 23.11 -27.74
C GLN A 365 2.45 23.64 -28.45
N GLY A 366 3.64 23.48 -27.87
CA GLY A 366 4.91 23.80 -28.50
C GLY A 366 5.13 23.02 -29.81
N ALA A 367 4.84 21.71 -29.82
CA ALA A 367 4.94 20.85 -30.99
C ALA A 367 3.96 21.26 -32.12
N LEU A 368 2.80 21.82 -31.76
CA LEU A 368 1.81 22.38 -32.72
C LEU A 368 2.15 23.80 -33.20
N GLY A 369 3.20 24.42 -32.66
CA GLY A 369 3.59 25.78 -33.00
C GLY A 369 2.86 26.88 -32.21
N ASN A 370 2.05 26.51 -31.22
CA ASN A 370 1.29 27.43 -30.36
C ASN A 370 2.16 27.88 -29.16
N PHE A 371 3.28 28.52 -29.43
CA PHE A 371 4.31 28.83 -28.44
C PHE A 371 3.81 29.70 -27.27
N ALA A 372 2.92 30.68 -27.56
CA ALA A 372 2.37 31.56 -26.51
C ALA A 372 1.55 30.76 -25.44
N GLU A 373 0.70 29.85 -25.92
CA GLU A 373 -0.09 28.99 -25.01
C GLU A 373 0.79 27.97 -24.27
N ALA A 374 1.81 27.45 -24.96
CA ALA A 374 2.80 26.55 -24.36
C ALA A 374 3.54 27.22 -23.19
N GLU A 375 4.00 28.48 -23.41
CA GLU A 375 4.70 29.26 -22.38
C GLU A 375 3.80 29.57 -21.17
N ILE A 376 2.55 29.99 -21.40
CA ILE A 376 1.58 30.24 -20.34
C ILE A 376 1.36 28.98 -19.48
N SER A 377 1.19 27.83 -20.13
CA SER A 377 1.01 26.54 -19.43
C SER A 377 2.25 26.15 -18.64
N ALA A 378 3.46 26.31 -19.21
CA ALA A 378 4.72 26.00 -18.53
C ALA A 378 4.94 26.86 -17.28
N ARG A 379 4.65 28.16 -17.36
CA ARG A 379 4.74 29.08 -16.20
C ARG A 379 3.73 28.74 -15.11
N ALA A 380 2.50 28.38 -15.47
CA ALA A 380 1.49 27.93 -14.49
C ALA A 380 1.94 26.66 -13.75
N VAL A 381 2.62 25.74 -14.44
CA VAL A 381 3.24 24.55 -13.82
C VAL A 381 4.32 24.94 -12.81
N GLN A 382 5.24 25.86 -13.18
CA GLN A 382 6.28 26.35 -12.25
C GLN A 382 5.66 26.98 -10.99
N GLU A 383 4.64 27.83 -11.15
CA GLU A 383 3.97 28.47 -10.02
C GLU A 383 3.32 27.43 -9.09
N ARG A 384 2.72 26.38 -9.66
CA ARG A 384 2.14 25.29 -8.89
C ARG A 384 3.20 24.48 -8.15
N LEU A 385 4.29 24.12 -8.82
CA LEU A 385 5.41 23.40 -8.23
C LEU A 385 6.09 24.19 -7.10
N SER A 386 6.20 25.52 -7.22
CA SER A 386 6.83 26.37 -6.21
C SER A 386 6.08 26.39 -4.86
N ARG A 387 4.81 25.98 -4.86
CA ARG A 387 3.97 25.86 -3.65
C ARG A 387 4.09 24.49 -2.97
N LEU A 388 4.72 23.52 -3.64
CA LEU A 388 4.93 22.19 -3.08
C LEU A 388 6.20 22.15 -2.22
N PRO A 389 6.25 21.28 -1.20
CA PRO A 389 7.47 21.10 -0.41
C PRO A 389 8.61 20.54 -1.29
N HIS A 390 9.83 20.92 -0.95
CA HIS A 390 11.02 20.39 -1.61
C HIS A 390 11.16 18.90 -1.31
N SER A 391 11.11 18.07 -2.34
CA SER A 391 11.30 16.62 -2.21
C SER A 391 11.98 16.06 -3.47
N ARG A 392 12.62 14.90 -3.35
CA ARG A 392 13.23 14.23 -4.50
C ARG A 392 12.19 13.85 -5.57
N ARG A 393 10.95 13.61 -5.16
CA ARG A 393 9.83 13.37 -6.10
C ARG A 393 9.54 14.62 -6.93
N ALA A 394 9.54 15.80 -6.29
CA ALA A 394 9.36 17.08 -6.98
C ALA A 394 10.54 17.41 -7.93
N ALA A 395 11.76 16.94 -7.61
CA ALA A 395 12.94 17.17 -8.45
C ALA A 395 12.76 16.71 -9.89
N GLY A 396 12.18 15.53 -10.09
CA GLY A 396 11.91 15.00 -11.43
C GLY A 396 10.93 15.85 -12.24
N THR A 397 9.87 16.36 -11.60
CA THR A 397 8.88 17.22 -12.26
C THR A 397 9.47 18.61 -12.58
N TRP A 398 10.30 19.17 -11.66
CA TRP A 398 11.05 20.40 -11.93
C TRP A 398 12.03 20.25 -13.09
N TYR A 399 12.72 19.11 -13.15
CA TYR A 399 13.63 18.82 -14.27
C TYR A 399 12.86 18.75 -15.60
N ALA A 400 11.73 18.04 -15.64
CA ALA A 400 10.89 17.97 -16.84
C ALA A 400 10.28 19.34 -17.24
N ALA A 401 9.99 20.21 -16.26
CA ALA A 401 9.58 21.58 -16.53
C ALA A 401 10.72 22.39 -17.15
N ALA A 402 11.95 22.25 -16.64
CA ALA A 402 13.13 22.91 -17.19
C ALA A 402 13.38 22.51 -18.65
N GLU A 403 13.38 21.21 -18.97
CA GLU A 403 13.49 20.73 -20.35
C GLU A 403 12.39 21.31 -21.27
N THR A 404 11.17 21.42 -20.74
CA THR A 404 10.05 21.98 -21.52
C THR A 404 10.26 23.45 -21.83
N MET A 405 10.74 24.26 -20.88
CA MET A 405 11.05 25.67 -21.07
C MET A 405 12.22 25.87 -22.04
N GLU A 406 13.26 25.05 -21.91
CA GLU A 406 14.38 25.05 -22.84
C GLU A 406 13.91 24.78 -24.28
N MET A 407 13.03 23.80 -24.49
CA MET A 407 12.42 23.52 -25.81
C MET A 407 11.58 24.69 -26.34
N LEU A 408 10.99 25.51 -25.48
CA LEU A 408 10.19 26.68 -25.83
C LEU A 408 11.06 27.94 -26.03
N GLY A 409 12.36 27.87 -25.73
CA GLY A 409 13.28 29.00 -25.84
C GLY A 409 13.30 29.95 -24.64
N ASP A 410 12.61 29.61 -23.55
CA ASP A 410 12.66 30.34 -22.28
C ASP A 410 13.89 29.90 -21.45
N ALA A 411 15.05 30.45 -21.80
CA ALA A 411 16.32 30.08 -21.16
C ALA A 411 16.37 30.46 -19.67
N ASP A 412 15.80 31.60 -19.30
CA ASP A 412 15.80 32.06 -17.90
C ASP A 412 14.89 31.17 -17.03
N GLY A 413 13.69 30.87 -17.51
CA GLY A 413 12.77 29.95 -16.86
C GLY A 413 13.34 28.52 -16.73
N ALA A 414 14.06 28.04 -17.75
CA ALA A 414 14.73 26.75 -17.74
C ALA A 414 15.82 26.70 -16.64
N VAL A 415 16.67 27.73 -16.55
CA VAL A 415 17.72 27.82 -15.51
C VAL A 415 17.12 27.81 -14.11
N GLU A 416 16.08 28.61 -13.86
CA GLU A 416 15.40 28.62 -12.56
C GLU A 416 14.84 27.23 -12.22
N ALA A 417 14.17 26.56 -13.17
CA ALA A 417 13.59 25.25 -12.96
C ALA A 417 14.67 24.17 -12.71
N TYR A 418 15.83 24.21 -13.40
CA TYR A 418 16.96 23.33 -13.12
C TYR A 418 17.52 23.56 -11.70
N GLN A 419 17.67 24.82 -11.26
CA GLN A 419 18.11 25.15 -9.91
C GLN A 419 17.14 24.58 -8.84
N ARG A 420 15.83 24.70 -9.09
CA ARG A 420 14.81 24.12 -8.22
C ARG A 420 14.88 22.59 -8.19
N ALA A 421 15.10 21.96 -9.35
CA ALA A 421 15.28 20.50 -9.43
C ALA A 421 16.47 20.04 -8.57
N MET A 422 17.63 20.73 -8.69
CA MET A 422 18.82 20.45 -7.89
C MET A 422 18.56 20.64 -6.39
N ALA A 423 17.96 21.76 -5.99
CA ALA A 423 17.60 22.00 -4.59
C ALA A 423 16.67 20.92 -4.01
N CYS A 424 15.69 20.46 -4.80
CA CYS A 424 14.80 19.34 -4.41
C CYS A 424 15.55 17.99 -4.33
N ALA A 425 16.60 17.81 -5.12
CA ALA A 425 17.46 16.61 -5.06
C ALA A 425 18.46 16.64 -3.88
N GLY A 426 18.64 17.79 -3.25
CA GLY A 426 19.62 18.00 -2.17
C GLY A 426 21.03 18.30 -2.68
N LEU A 427 21.13 18.92 -3.85
CA LEU A 427 22.39 19.33 -4.52
C LEU A 427 22.57 20.85 -4.47
#